data_8397e8680aa8fbd4b7714362974b153d
#
_entry.id   8397e8680aa8fbd4b7714362974b153d
#
_cell.length_a   1.000
_cell.length_b   1.000
_cell.length_c   1.000
_cell.angle_alpha   90.00
_cell.angle_beta   90.00
_cell.angle_gamma   90.00
#
_symmetry.space_group_name_H-M   'P 1'
#
loop_
_entity.id
_entity.type
_entity.pdbx_description
1 polymer ?
#
loop_
_entity_poly.entity_id
_entity_poly.type
_entity_poly.pdbx_seq_one_letter_code
_entity_poly.pdbx_strand_id
1 'polypeptide(L)'
;KYRIKVICPIHGIRNLNYYNLRRGQGCDLCRHKKGGLKQRMSYDTFIKRAEETFGNGTYIYSKDIMKNRDDNGKITVTCPTHGDFKVSLDNFLSRHSGCPICNQSHLEEEVRLFLIKNNIDFIQEKTFDWLKDKNNLFLDFYLPGLNAAIECQGIQHFKPVDFFGGENSLPIIEHRDDLKYRLCEEHNIKLLYFTHNNLEYRYDTITSLKELKEAILS
;
A
#
# COMPACT_ATOMS: atom_id res chain seq x y z
N LYS A 1 23.26 22.00 31.12
CA LYS A 1 23.46 22.09 29.65
C LYS A 1 23.59 23.57 29.29
N TYR A 2 24.81 24.04 29.01
CA TYR A 2 25.08 25.42 28.68
C TYR A 2 24.57 25.75 27.28
N ARG A 3 23.63 26.69 27.17
CA ARG A 3 23.18 27.29 25.92
C ARG A 3 23.68 28.69 25.79
N ILE A 4 24.10 29.09 24.60
CA ILE A 4 24.57 30.44 24.28
C ILE A 4 23.74 31.03 23.16
N LYS A 5 23.53 32.34 23.21
CA LYS A 5 22.90 33.10 22.13
C LYS A 5 23.93 33.38 21.07
N VAL A 6 23.63 33.01 19.81
CA VAL A 6 24.45 33.31 18.64
C VAL A 6 23.57 33.94 17.57
N ILE A 7 24.15 34.80 16.76
CA ILE A 7 23.45 35.43 15.62
C ILE A 7 23.79 34.61 14.37
N CYS A 8 22.78 33.96 13.80
CA CYS A 8 22.90 33.32 12.49
C CYS A 8 22.57 34.36 11.40
N PRO A 9 23.43 34.56 10.38
CA PRO A 9 23.17 35.52 9.31
C PRO A 9 21.87 35.25 8.54
N ILE A 10 21.41 33.99 8.52
CA ILE A 10 20.22 33.57 7.77
C ILE A 10 18.97 33.48 8.67
N HIS A 11 19.12 33.04 9.93
CA HIS A 11 18.00 32.70 10.83
C HIS A 11 17.92 33.56 12.09
N GLY A 12 18.70 34.65 12.17
CA GLY A 12 18.69 35.58 13.29
C GLY A 12 19.24 34.97 14.60
N ILE A 13 18.76 35.48 15.74
CA ILE A 13 19.22 35.06 17.07
C ILE A 13 18.76 33.65 17.37
N ARG A 14 19.71 32.75 17.72
CA ARG A 14 19.50 31.34 18.05
C ARG A 14 20.11 30.99 19.41
N ASN A 15 19.44 30.11 20.14
CA ASN A 15 19.90 29.59 21.42
C ASN A 15 20.50 28.18 21.19
N LEU A 16 21.81 28.12 21.06
CA LEU A 16 22.51 26.88 20.69
C LEU A 16 23.23 26.25 21.87
N ASN A 17 23.37 24.92 21.84
CA ASN A 17 24.19 24.21 22.82
C ASN A 17 25.65 24.48 22.54
N TYR A 18 26.39 24.94 23.56
CA TYR A 18 27.81 25.27 23.49
C TYR A 18 28.68 24.15 22.94
N TYR A 19 28.44 22.89 23.37
CA TYR A 19 29.20 21.75 22.89
C TYR A 19 28.99 21.47 21.40
N ASN A 20 27.79 21.67 20.92
CA ASN A 20 27.50 21.49 19.47
C ASN A 20 28.18 22.58 18.64
N LEU A 21 28.21 23.82 19.15
CA LEU A 21 28.90 24.92 18.48
C LEU A 21 30.41 24.69 18.43
N ARG A 22 31.03 24.24 19.54
CA ARG A 22 32.46 23.90 19.60
C ARG A 22 32.85 22.78 18.62
N ARG A 23 31.94 21.88 18.31
CA ARG A 23 32.12 20.83 17.29
C ARG A 23 31.85 21.29 15.86
N GLY A 24 31.73 22.61 15.63
CA GLY A 24 31.46 23.18 14.32
C GLY A 24 30.01 22.99 13.82
N GLN A 25 29.12 22.54 14.68
CA GLN A 25 27.69 22.35 14.35
C GLN A 25 26.93 23.68 14.43
N GLY A 26 27.16 24.63 13.57
CA GLY A 26 26.53 25.96 13.56
C GLY A 26 25.02 25.98 13.88
N CYS A 27 24.30 26.92 13.29
CA CYS A 27 22.86 27.06 13.48
C CYS A 27 22.11 25.74 13.16
N ASP A 28 21.24 25.32 14.08
CA ASP A 28 20.42 24.10 13.94
C ASP A 28 19.59 24.07 12.66
N LEU A 29 18.96 25.20 12.30
CA LEU A 29 18.18 25.30 11.05
C LEU A 29 19.08 25.24 9.81
N CYS A 30 20.26 25.86 9.82
CA CYS A 30 21.23 25.73 8.74
C CYS A 30 21.72 24.29 8.58
N ARG A 31 21.95 23.59 9.70
CA ARG A 31 22.37 22.17 9.72
C ARG A 31 21.31 21.27 9.14
N HIS A 32 20.05 21.43 9.55
CA HIS A 32 18.92 20.65 9.00
C HIS A 32 18.76 20.89 7.50
N LYS A 33 18.86 22.15 7.04
CA LYS A 33 18.81 22.50 5.62
C LYS A 33 19.98 21.90 4.82
N LYS A 34 21.21 21.96 5.36
CA LYS A 34 22.41 21.34 4.76
C LYS A 34 22.34 19.82 4.77
N GLY A 35 21.85 19.19 5.84
CA GLY A 35 21.64 17.76 5.95
C GLY A 35 20.62 17.26 4.94
N GLY A 36 19.47 17.93 4.82
CA GLY A 36 18.44 17.59 3.86
C GLY A 36 18.88 17.75 2.39
N LEU A 37 19.77 18.68 2.09
CA LEU A 37 20.35 18.84 0.74
C LEU A 37 21.40 17.78 0.41
N LYS A 38 22.21 17.35 1.38
CA LYS A 38 23.21 16.27 1.20
C LYS A 38 22.58 14.88 1.07
N GLN A 39 21.37 14.67 1.58
CA GLN A 39 20.65 13.38 1.55
C GLN A 39 19.65 13.28 0.39
N ARG A 40 19.53 14.30 -0.48
CA ARG A 40 18.66 14.20 -1.65
C ARG A 40 19.30 13.28 -2.67
N MET A 41 18.70 12.12 -2.87
CA MET A 41 19.08 11.19 -3.93
C MET A 41 19.02 11.90 -5.29
N SER A 42 20.10 11.75 -6.11
CA SER A 42 20.09 12.24 -7.49
C SER A 42 19.16 11.41 -8.37
N TYR A 43 18.76 11.98 -9.52
CA TYR A 43 17.97 11.24 -10.52
C TYR A 43 18.69 9.95 -10.95
N ASP A 44 19.96 10.03 -11.30
CA ASP A 44 20.73 8.87 -11.78
C ASP A 44 20.85 7.78 -10.72
N THR A 45 21.05 8.16 -9.44
CA THR A 45 21.06 7.21 -8.34
C THR A 45 19.69 6.57 -8.13
N PHE A 46 18.62 7.34 -8.31
CA PHE A 46 17.26 6.83 -8.25
C PHE A 46 16.99 5.81 -9.35
N ILE A 47 17.29 6.15 -10.61
CA ILE A 47 17.09 5.27 -11.76
C ILE A 47 17.85 3.96 -11.57
N LYS A 48 19.15 4.04 -11.26
CA LYS A 48 19.96 2.85 -11.02
C LYS A 48 19.33 1.91 -9.98
N ARG A 49 18.91 2.43 -8.84
CA ARG A 49 18.27 1.63 -7.79
C ARG A 49 16.90 1.09 -8.21
N ALA A 50 16.12 1.86 -8.95
CA ALA A 50 14.81 1.44 -9.46
C ALA A 50 14.95 0.29 -10.47
N GLU A 51 15.93 0.38 -11.38
CA GLU A 51 16.25 -0.68 -12.34
C GLU A 51 16.82 -1.94 -11.67
N GLU A 52 17.65 -1.79 -10.64
CA GLU A 52 18.12 -2.90 -9.81
C GLU A 52 16.97 -3.59 -9.07
N THR A 53 15.94 -2.83 -8.68
CA THR A 53 14.79 -3.34 -7.92
C THR A 53 13.73 -4.01 -8.80
N PHE A 54 13.38 -3.39 -9.93
CA PHE A 54 12.23 -3.81 -10.76
C PHE A 54 12.61 -4.32 -12.15
N GLY A 55 13.87 -4.19 -12.55
CA GLY A 55 14.33 -4.44 -13.91
C GLY A 55 14.24 -3.20 -14.80
N ASN A 56 15.07 -3.19 -15.84
CA ASN A 56 15.14 -2.09 -16.81
C ASN A 56 13.84 -2.01 -17.63
N GLY A 57 13.29 -0.81 -17.77
CA GLY A 57 12.09 -0.56 -18.58
C GLY A 57 10.75 -0.98 -17.95
N THR A 58 10.74 -1.50 -16.72
CA THR A 58 9.49 -1.88 -16.02
C THR A 58 8.58 -0.68 -15.76
N TYR A 59 9.15 0.46 -15.44
CA TYR A 59 8.43 1.72 -15.19
C TYR A 59 9.03 2.88 -15.98
N ILE A 60 8.22 3.92 -16.19
CA ILE A 60 8.63 5.14 -16.85
C ILE A 60 8.81 6.22 -15.78
N TYR A 61 9.91 6.95 -15.85
CA TYR A 61 10.29 7.97 -14.86
C TYR A 61 10.48 9.33 -15.51
N SER A 62 9.79 10.35 -15.02
CA SER A 62 10.04 11.73 -15.41
C SER A 62 11.43 12.18 -14.95
N LYS A 63 12.16 12.95 -15.76
CA LYS A 63 13.46 13.55 -15.38
C LYS A 63 13.37 14.42 -14.12
N ASP A 64 12.22 14.99 -13.86
CA ASP A 64 11.97 15.82 -12.68
C ASP A 64 11.31 15.08 -11.50
N ILE A 65 11.22 13.74 -11.55
CA ILE A 65 10.57 12.92 -10.52
C ILE A 65 11.07 13.21 -9.11
N MET A 66 12.36 13.53 -8.97
CA MET A 66 12.96 13.83 -7.66
C MET A 66 12.67 15.25 -7.16
N LYS A 67 12.23 16.16 -8.05
CA LYS A 67 11.85 17.55 -7.73
C LYS A 67 10.35 17.66 -7.47
N ASN A 68 9.55 16.95 -8.28
CA ASN A 68 8.08 17.02 -8.29
C ASN A 68 7.47 16.00 -7.32
N ARG A 69 7.73 16.19 -6.00
CA ARG A 69 7.07 15.42 -4.96
C ARG A 69 5.79 16.13 -4.52
N ASP A 70 4.78 15.34 -4.20
CA ASP A 70 3.56 15.89 -3.61
C ASP A 70 3.80 16.38 -2.15
N ASP A 71 2.78 16.99 -1.54
CA ASP A 71 2.82 17.52 -0.17
C ASP A 71 3.17 16.46 0.87
N ASN A 72 2.93 15.18 0.59
CA ASN A 72 3.27 14.03 1.41
C ASN A 72 4.66 13.43 1.07
N GLY A 73 5.42 14.07 0.18
CA GLY A 73 6.75 13.65 -0.25
C GLY A 73 6.76 12.43 -1.18
N LYS A 74 5.59 12.03 -1.72
CA LYS A 74 5.48 10.92 -2.67
C LYS A 74 5.93 11.37 -4.07
N ILE A 75 6.54 10.44 -4.80
CA ILE A 75 6.88 10.57 -6.22
C ILE A 75 5.74 10.00 -7.07
N THR A 76 5.63 10.49 -8.31
CA THR A 76 4.75 9.91 -9.33
C THR A 76 5.56 9.04 -10.26
N VAL A 77 5.19 7.78 -10.39
CA VAL A 77 5.80 6.78 -11.28
C VAL A 77 4.75 6.31 -12.28
N THR A 78 5.13 6.15 -13.55
CA THR A 78 4.20 5.67 -14.58
C THR A 78 4.40 4.18 -14.82
N CYS A 79 3.34 3.40 -14.60
CA CYS A 79 3.26 2.02 -15.03
C CYS A 79 2.85 1.99 -16.52
N PRO A 80 3.56 1.27 -17.40
CA PRO A 80 3.20 1.20 -18.82
C PRO A 80 1.79 0.64 -19.08
N THR A 81 1.30 -0.23 -18.18
CA THR A 81 -0.01 -0.89 -18.29
C THR A 81 -1.14 -0.11 -17.60
N HIS A 82 -0.84 0.51 -16.43
CA HIS A 82 -1.89 1.04 -15.54
C HIS A 82 -1.80 2.56 -15.34
N GLY A 83 -0.86 3.25 -16.02
CA GLY A 83 -0.71 4.70 -15.90
C GLY A 83 0.01 5.13 -14.61
N ASP A 84 -0.25 6.37 -14.19
CA ASP A 84 0.48 7.03 -13.11
C ASP A 84 -0.02 6.58 -11.72
N PHE A 85 0.94 6.33 -10.82
CA PHE A 85 0.65 6.07 -9.41
C PHE A 85 1.63 6.83 -8.51
N LYS A 86 1.20 7.14 -7.27
CA LYS A 86 1.99 7.86 -6.27
C LYS A 86 2.51 6.93 -5.19
N VAL A 87 3.81 7.00 -4.93
CA VAL A 87 4.48 6.12 -3.97
C VAL A 87 5.58 6.88 -3.22
N SER A 88 5.84 6.55 -1.94
CA SER A 88 7.01 7.09 -1.24
C SER A 88 8.29 6.42 -1.75
N LEU A 89 9.43 7.13 -1.69
CA LEU A 89 10.72 6.56 -2.10
C LEU A 89 11.08 5.30 -1.33
N ASP A 90 10.77 5.27 -0.03
CA ASP A 90 11.05 4.11 0.81
C ASP A 90 10.21 2.90 0.40
N ASN A 91 8.91 3.09 0.20
CA ASN A 91 8.06 2.02 -0.28
C ASN A 91 8.51 1.52 -1.65
N PHE A 92 8.85 2.42 -2.57
CA PHE A 92 9.24 2.06 -3.93
C PHE A 92 10.58 1.30 -3.96
N LEU A 93 11.65 1.90 -3.38
CA LEU A 93 13.01 1.36 -3.52
C LEU A 93 13.41 0.34 -2.44
N SER A 94 12.87 0.44 -1.22
CA SER A 94 13.29 -0.40 -0.09
C SER A 94 12.31 -1.52 0.20
N ARG A 95 11.01 -1.26 0.02
CA ARG A 95 9.94 -2.27 0.21
C ARG A 95 9.47 -2.89 -1.10
N HIS A 96 10.05 -2.48 -2.22
CA HIS A 96 9.73 -2.99 -3.56
C HIS A 96 8.24 -2.86 -3.92
N SER A 97 7.58 -1.84 -3.40
CA SER A 97 6.17 -1.56 -3.70
C SER A 97 6.07 -0.90 -5.07
N GLY A 98 5.86 -1.68 -6.10
CA GLY A 98 5.65 -1.22 -7.47
C GLY A 98 4.26 -0.62 -7.70
N CYS A 99 3.75 -0.78 -8.92
CA CYS A 99 2.39 -0.36 -9.26
C CYS A 99 1.36 -1.12 -8.39
N PRO A 100 0.46 -0.43 -7.71
CA PRO A 100 -0.55 -1.08 -6.85
C PRO A 100 -1.38 -2.13 -7.60
N ILE A 101 -1.76 -1.82 -8.85
CA ILE A 101 -2.56 -2.72 -9.68
C ILE A 101 -1.73 -3.94 -10.14
N CYS A 102 -0.44 -3.77 -10.50
CA CYS A 102 0.43 -4.90 -10.81
C CYS A 102 0.70 -5.80 -9.60
N ASN A 103 0.66 -5.24 -8.40
CA ASN A 103 0.90 -5.97 -7.15
C ASN A 103 -0.37 -6.65 -6.60
N GLN A 104 -1.53 -6.37 -7.21
CA GLN A 104 -2.75 -7.09 -6.87
C GLN A 104 -2.59 -8.58 -7.23
N SER A 105 -3.28 -9.43 -6.50
CA SER A 105 -3.35 -10.84 -6.87
C SER A 105 -4.03 -10.98 -8.24
N HIS A 106 -3.66 -12.01 -9.00
CA HIS A 106 -4.34 -12.29 -10.26
C HIS A 106 -5.86 -12.42 -10.11
N LEU A 107 -6.32 -12.91 -8.95
CA LEU A 107 -7.73 -13.02 -8.59
C LEU A 107 -8.40 -11.65 -8.46
N GLU A 108 -7.77 -10.72 -7.73
CA GLU A 108 -8.29 -9.36 -7.58
C GLU A 108 -8.36 -8.62 -8.91
N GLU A 109 -7.33 -8.74 -9.75
CA GLU A 109 -7.35 -8.12 -11.09
C GLU A 109 -8.45 -8.71 -11.97
N GLU A 110 -8.66 -10.01 -11.93
CA GLU A 110 -9.72 -10.68 -12.67
C GLU A 110 -11.11 -10.21 -12.20
N VAL A 111 -11.35 -10.16 -10.90
CA VAL A 111 -12.60 -9.63 -10.33
C VAL A 111 -12.79 -8.15 -10.67
N ARG A 112 -11.75 -7.34 -10.59
CA ARG A 112 -11.79 -5.91 -10.94
C ARG A 112 -12.21 -5.71 -12.40
N LEU A 113 -11.59 -6.43 -13.34
CA LEU A 113 -11.92 -6.35 -14.75
C LEU A 113 -13.34 -6.86 -15.03
N PHE A 114 -13.77 -7.90 -14.34
CA PHE A 114 -15.13 -8.40 -14.42
C PHE A 114 -16.17 -7.36 -13.97
N LEU A 115 -15.95 -6.69 -12.86
CA LEU A 115 -16.84 -5.64 -12.32
C LEU A 115 -16.94 -4.47 -13.31
N ILE A 116 -15.81 -3.99 -13.84
CA ILE A 116 -15.76 -2.93 -14.86
C ILE A 116 -16.55 -3.34 -16.11
N LYS A 117 -16.29 -4.52 -16.64
CA LYS A 117 -16.94 -5.04 -17.85
C LYS A 117 -18.47 -5.14 -17.71
N ASN A 118 -18.94 -5.42 -16.51
CA ASN A 118 -20.39 -5.53 -16.22
C ASN A 118 -21.01 -4.22 -15.72
N ASN A 119 -20.28 -3.10 -15.72
CA ASN A 119 -20.71 -1.79 -15.19
C ASN A 119 -21.24 -1.87 -13.75
N ILE A 120 -20.56 -2.63 -12.89
CA ILE A 120 -20.88 -2.76 -11.46
C ILE A 120 -19.97 -1.80 -10.70
N ASP A 121 -20.57 -0.86 -9.97
CA ASP A 121 -19.85 0.07 -9.13
C ASP A 121 -19.22 -0.65 -7.93
N PHE A 122 -17.96 -0.36 -7.66
CA PHE A 122 -17.22 -0.96 -6.55
C PHE A 122 -16.23 0.01 -5.91
N ILE A 123 -15.88 -0.28 -4.66
CA ILE A 123 -14.81 0.39 -3.91
C ILE A 123 -13.81 -0.69 -3.50
N GLN A 124 -12.54 -0.55 -3.94
CA GLN A 124 -11.46 -1.47 -3.54
C GLN A 124 -10.92 -1.12 -2.16
N GLU A 125 -10.42 -2.13 -1.44
CA GLU A 125 -9.84 -1.99 -0.10
C GLU A 125 -10.74 -1.17 0.84
N LYS A 126 -12.05 -1.45 0.80
CA LYS A 126 -13.02 -0.74 1.64
C LYS A 126 -12.89 -1.17 3.10
N THR A 127 -12.79 -0.19 3.99
CA THR A 127 -12.95 -0.40 5.42
C THR A 127 -14.15 0.38 5.97
N PHE A 128 -14.62 -0.02 7.14
CA PHE A 128 -15.64 0.65 7.92
C PHE A 128 -15.16 0.80 9.36
N ASP A 129 -15.69 1.73 10.12
CA ASP A 129 -15.30 1.96 11.52
C ASP A 129 -15.51 0.75 12.43
N TRP A 130 -16.46 -0.10 12.08
CA TRP A 130 -16.76 -1.35 12.76
C TRP A 130 -15.92 -2.54 12.24
N LEU A 131 -15.35 -2.48 11.03
CA LEU A 131 -14.61 -3.57 10.41
C LEU A 131 -13.16 -3.56 10.90
N LYS A 132 -12.93 -4.02 12.11
CA LYS A 132 -11.62 -4.03 12.76
C LYS A 132 -11.44 -5.18 13.75
N ASP A 133 -10.19 -5.59 13.89
CA ASP A 133 -9.63 -6.35 14.99
C ASP A 133 -8.76 -5.38 15.83
N LYS A 134 -7.51 -5.68 16.05
CA LYS A 134 -6.50 -4.74 16.60
C LYS A 134 -6.23 -3.56 15.66
N ASN A 135 -6.34 -3.81 14.35
CA ASN A 135 -6.23 -2.83 13.28
C ASN A 135 -7.46 -2.90 12.39
N ASN A 136 -7.64 -1.90 11.52
CA ASN A 136 -8.68 -1.93 10.50
C ASN A 136 -8.49 -3.14 9.59
N LEU A 137 -9.59 -3.82 9.29
CA LEU A 137 -9.68 -4.83 8.24
C LEU A 137 -10.23 -4.17 6.97
N PHE A 138 -9.94 -4.77 5.83
CA PHE A 138 -10.33 -4.25 4.53
C PHE A 138 -11.04 -5.35 3.75
N LEU A 139 -12.07 -4.97 3.02
CA LEU A 139 -12.74 -5.81 2.03
C LEU A 139 -12.09 -5.55 0.67
N ASP A 140 -11.72 -6.59 -0.07
CA ASP A 140 -11.05 -6.43 -1.37
C ASP A 140 -11.91 -5.61 -2.33
N PHE A 141 -13.20 -5.93 -2.42
CA PHE A 141 -14.18 -5.15 -3.17
C PHE A 141 -15.47 -5.00 -2.37
N TYR A 142 -15.98 -3.78 -2.27
CA TYR A 142 -17.30 -3.49 -1.74
C TYR A 142 -18.18 -2.95 -2.87
N LEU A 143 -19.41 -3.46 -2.99
CA LEU A 143 -20.40 -3.14 -4.02
C LEU A 143 -21.53 -2.33 -3.38
N PRO A 144 -21.47 -0.98 -3.38
CA PRO A 144 -22.42 -0.14 -2.64
C PRO A 144 -23.88 -0.34 -3.08
N GLY A 145 -24.10 -0.48 -4.38
CA GLY A 145 -25.45 -0.65 -4.95
C GLY A 145 -26.13 -1.97 -4.58
N LEU A 146 -25.37 -2.94 -4.08
CA LEU A 146 -25.85 -4.30 -3.76
C LEU A 146 -25.68 -4.65 -2.29
N ASN A 147 -25.07 -3.77 -1.51
CA ASN A 147 -24.62 -4.00 -0.13
C ASN A 147 -23.91 -5.34 0.03
N ALA A 148 -23.00 -5.64 -0.90
CA ALA A 148 -22.24 -6.89 -0.96
C ALA A 148 -20.75 -6.59 -1.00
N ALA A 149 -19.94 -7.59 -0.64
CA ALA A 149 -18.50 -7.53 -0.74
C ALA A 149 -17.96 -8.81 -1.36
N ILE A 150 -16.79 -8.71 -2.00
CA ILE A 150 -16.07 -9.85 -2.58
C ILE A 150 -14.69 -9.88 -1.96
N GLU A 151 -14.30 -11.04 -1.43
CA GLU A 151 -12.96 -11.37 -0.95
C GLU A 151 -12.31 -12.36 -1.90
N CYS A 152 -11.09 -12.07 -2.32
CA CYS A 152 -10.31 -12.89 -3.25
C CYS A 152 -9.40 -13.84 -2.46
N GLN A 153 -9.74 -15.11 -2.40
CA GLN A 153 -9.06 -16.10 -1.56
C GLN A 153 -7.92 -16.79 -2.32
N GLY A 154 -6.69 -16.34 -2.08
CA GLY A 154 -5.49 -17.00 -2.56
C GLY A 154 -5.17 -18.27 -1.78
N ILE A 155 -4.15 -19.03 -2.24
CA ILE A 155 -3.76 -20.32 -1.66
C ILE A 155 -3.43 -20.27 -0.16
N GLN A 156 -2.98 -19.10 0.36
CA GLN A 156 -2.62 -18.88 1.75
C GLN A 156 -3.82 -18.97 2.72
N HIS A 157 -5.04 -18.87 2.23
CA HIS A 157 -6.27 -19.04 3.03
C HIS A 157 -6.67 -20.50 3.19
N PHE A 158 -6.04 -21.40 2.42
CA PHE A 158 -6.40 -22.82 2.38
C PHE A 158 -5.33 -23.72 3.01
N LYS A 159 -4.06 -23.28 2.96
CA LYS A 159 -2.94 -24.03 3.50
C LYS A 159 -1.77 -23.14 3.89
N PRO A 160 -0.91 -23.59 4.81
CA PRO A 160 0.33 -22.89 5.13
C PRO A 160 1.19 -22.68 3.89
N VAL A 161 1.72 -21.47 3.71
CA VAL A 161 2.66 -21.12 2.64
C VAL A 161 3.85 -20.42 3.26
N ASP A 162 5.06 -20.93 3.08
CA ASP A 162 6.29 -20.40 3.71
C ASP A 162 6.51 -18.92 3.43
N PHE A 163 6.23 -18.49 2.22
CA PHE A 163 6.33 -17.07 1.82
C PHE A 163 5.43 -16.14 2.64
N PHE A 164 4.30 -16.63 3.14
CA PHE A 164 3.35 -15.86 3.97
C PHE A 164 3.47 -16.15 5.47
N GLY A 165 4.57 -16.77 5.93
CA GLY A 165 4.83 -17.05 7.34
C GLY A 165 4.54 -18.49 7.78
N GLY A 166 4.31 -19.39 6.83
CA GLY A 166 4.16 -20.83 7.08
C GLY A 166 2.99 -21.19 7.99
N GLU A 167 3.17 -22.23 8.81
CA GLU A 167 2.13 -22.76 9.71
C GLU A 167 1.59 -21.73 10.72
N ASN A 168 2.40 -20.76 11.13
CA ASN A 168 1.99 -19.75 12.11
C ASN A 168 1.04 -18.67 11.53
N SER A 169 0.98 -18.51 10.22
CA SER A 169 0.17 -17.48 9.57
C SER A 169 -1.28 -17.92 9.35
N LEU A 170 -1.50 -19.21 9.07
CA LEU A 170 -2.82 -19.73 8.74
C LEU A 170 -3.87 -19.46 9.84
N PRO A 171 -3.63 -19.73 11.14
CA PRO A 171 -4.61 -19.42 12.18
C PRO A 171 -4.93 -17.91 12.28
N ILE A 172 -3.98 -17.03 11.96
CA ILE A 172 -4.19 -15.57 11.97
C ILE A 172 -5.06 -15.14 10.79
N ILE A 173 -4.83 -15.74 9.62
CA ILE A 173 -5.64 -15.50 8.43
C ILE A 173 -7.06 -15.99 8.68
N GLU A 174 -7.21 -17.22 9.14
CA GLU A 174 -8.49 -17.83 9.48
C GLU A 174 -9.30 -16.99 10.48
N HIS A 175 -8.67 -16.53 11.55
CA HIS A 175 -9.32 -15.65 12.53
C HIS A 175 -9.82 -14.34 11.89
N ARG A 176 -9.06 -13.74 10.99
CA ARG A 176 -9.46 -12.51 10.30
C ARG A 176 -10.62 -12.76 9.32
N ASP A 177 -10.61 -13.88 8.63
CA ASP A 177 -11.67 -14.27 7.70
C ASP A 177 -12.98 -14.49 8.47
N ASP A 178 -12.94 -15.21 9.61
CA ASP A 178 -14.09 -15.42 10.47
C ASP A 178 -14.63 -14.10 11.05
N LEU A 179 -13.73 -13.20 11.44
CA LEU A 179 -14.12 -11.89 11.96
C LEU A 179 -14.78 -11.03 10.88
N LYS A 180 -14.21 -11.00 9.65
CA LYS A 180 -14.81 -10.30 8.52
C LYS A 180 -16.20 -10.85 8.20
N TYR A 181 -16.34 -12.18 8.13
CA TYR A 181 -17.62 -12.83 7.85
C TYR A 181 -18.70 -12.41 8.86
N ARG A 182 -18.43 -12.57 10.15
CA ARG A 182 -19.36 -12.21 11.22
C ARG A 182 -19.72 -10.75 11.23
N LEU A 183 -18.74 -9.84 11.09
CA LEU A 183 -18.98 -8.41 11.10
C LEU A 183 -19.78 -7.97 9.86
N CYS A 184 -19.53 -8.56 8.71
CA CYS A 184 -20.32 -8.31 7.51
C CYS A 184 -21.77 -8.77 7.69
N GLU A 185 -21.99 -9.96 8.27
CA GLU A 185 -23.31 -10.49 8.56
C GLU A 185 -24.09 -9.58 9.53
N GLU A 186 -23.44 -9.14 10.64
CA GLU A 186 -24.02 -8.21 11.63
C GLU A 186 -24.47 -6.88 10.99
N HIS A 187 -23.80 -6.46 9.89
CA HIS A 187 -24.11 -5.21 9.17
C HIS A 187 -24.88 -5.43 7.85
N ASN A 188 -25.44 -6.65 7.67
CA ASN A 188 -26.21 -7.04 6.48
C ASN A 188 -25.43 -6.90 5.16
N ILE A 189 -24.11 -6.98 5.17
CA ILE A 189 -23.29 -7.03 3.96
C ILE A 189 -23.13 -8.50 3.55
N LYS A 190 -23.58 -8.82 2.32
CA LYS A 190 -23.41 -10.16 1.75
C LYS A 190 -21.93 -10.33 1.36
N LEU A 191 -21.20 -11.18 2.09
CA LEU A 191 -19.79 -11.45 1.81
C LEU A 191 -19.66 -12.68 0.91
N LEU A 192 -19.00 -12.49 -0.24
CA LEU A 192 -18.76 -13.51 -1.27
C LEU A 192 -17.26 -13.82 -1.32
N TYR A 193 -16.90 -15.10 -1.35
CA TYR A 193 -15.50 -15.53 -1.47
C TYR A 193 -15.24 -16.06 -2.87
N PHE A 194 -14.33 -15.40 -3.60
CA PHE A 194 -13.92 -15.79 -4.95
C PHE A 194 -12.53 -16.44 -4.94
N THR A 195 -12.39 -17.61 -5.57
CA THR A 195 -11.12 -18.35 -5.65
C THR A 195 -11.07 -19.26 -6.87
N HIS A 196 -9.85 -19.57 -7.33
CA HIS A 196 -9.60 -20.65 -8.31
C HIS A 196 -9.12 -21.97 -7.66
N ASN A 197 -9.08 -21.99 -6.32
CA ASN A 197 -8.66 -23.19 -5.60
C ASN A 197 -9.86 -24.14 -5.41
N ASN A 198 -9.66 -25.41 -5.75
CA ASN A 198 -10.61 -26.48 -5.50
C ASN A 198 -10.40 -27.14 -4.12
N LEU A 199 -9.76 -26.43 -3.18
CA LEU A 199 -9.55 -26.89 -1.84
C LEU A 199 -10.78 -26.56 -0.97
N GLU A 200 -11.03 -27.39 0.02
CA GLU A 200 -12.09 -27.16 0.97
C GLU A 200 -11.83 -25.87 1.77
N TYR A 201 -12.84 -25.03 1.85
CA TYR A 201 -12.83 -23.80 2.62
C TYR A 201 -14.01 -23.77 3.58
N ARG A 202 -13.91 -23.04 4.67
CA ARG A 202 -14.95 -23.02 5.73
C ARG A 202 -16.24 -22.31 5.32
N TYR A 203 -16.18 -21.52 4.26
CA TYR A 203 -17.32 -20.79 3.69
C TYR A 203 -17.53 -21.22 2.24
N ASP A 204 -18.75 -21.03 1.73
CA ASP A 204 -19.05 -21.28 0.33
C ASP A 204 -18.19 -20.38 -0.58
N THR A 205 -17.53 -21.00 -1.55
CA THR A 205 -16.67 -20.31 -2.49
C THR A 205 -17.23 -20.31 -3.90
N ILE A 206 -17.00 -19.21 -4.58
CA ILE A 206 -17.32 -19.02 -5.99
C ILE A 206 -16.04 -19.25 -6.79
N THR A 207 -16.07 -20.14 -7.78
CA THR A 207 -14.87 -20.56 -8.52
C THR A 207 -14.82 -20.05 -9.96
N SER A 208 -15.88 -19.41 -10.42
CA SER A 208 -15.96 -18.87 -11.78
C SER A 208 -16.65 -17.50 -11.82
N LEU A 209 -16.26 -16.68 -12.78
CA LEU A 209 -16.90 -15.37 -13.01
C LEU A 209 -18.39 -15.49 -13.38
N LYS A 210 -18.80 -16.62 -13.93
CA LYS A 210 -20.22 -16.88 -14.23
C LYS A 210 -21.01 -17.03 -12.93
N GLU A 211 -20.57 -17.88 -12.02
CA GLU A 211 -21.17 -18.05 -10.69
C GLU A 211 -21.13 -16.73 -9.89
N LEU A 212 -20.03 -15.97 -9.98
CA LEU A 212 -19.92 -14.66 -9.35
C LEU A 212 -21.00 -13.70 -9.86
N LYS A 213 -21.25 -13.71 -11.17
CA LYS A 213 -22.30 -12.89 -11.76
C LYS A 213 -23.70 -13.27 -11.24
N GLU A 214 -23.98 -14.55 -11.18
CA GLU A 214 -25.26 -15.08 -10.67
C GLU A 214 -25.44 -14.72 -9.19
N ALA A 215 -24.38 -14.87 -8.38
CA ALA A 215 -24.40 -14.57 -6.95
C ALA A 215 -24.56 -13.06 -6.65
N ILE A 216 -24.05 -12.19 -7.52
CA ILE A 216 -24.17 -10.71 -7.38
C ILE A 216 -25.57 -10.24 -7.79
N LEU A 217 -26.20 -10.87 -8.80
CA LEU A 217 -27.47 -10.44 -9.37
C LEU A 217 -28.69 -11.14 -8.75
N SER A 218 -28.45 -12.15 -7.89
CA SER A 218 -29.49 -12.85 -7.10
C SER A 218 -29.83 -12.07 -5.83
#